data_6ab2c450133c4233f50b7720d99824c4
#
_entry.id   6ab2c450133c4233f50b7720d99824c4
#
_cell.length_a   1.000
_cell.length_b   1.000
_cell.length_c   1.000
_cell.angle_alpha   90.00
_cell.angle_beta   90.00
_cell.angle_gamma   90.00
#
_symmetry.space_group_name_H-M   'P 1'
#
loop_
_entity.id
_entity.type
_entity.pdbx_description
1 polymer ?
#
loop_
_entity_poly.entity_id
_entity_poly.type
_entity_poly.pdbx_seq_one_letter_code
_entity_poly.pdbx_strand_id
1 'polypeptide(L)'
;MERMFTINAEELQARPFVPPTFLVEGLIPQGVSLLCGPSKCGKSWLVLWMAMRICQGLPIWGLKTHPCEVLYLCLEDTFSRLQDRMYRLPDEAPSGLHLCVAAGKLRAGLEEQIESHMAAHPATELIIIDTFQKIRTAHGSGVGVYAGGYEDVSTLKKIADDYGISILLVHHLRKQKDKSDPFNQISGSNGILGAADAAFVMVKERRSQGTVSMFMTGRDLPYQELVLQLTDCVWELLEQKTEDDIRAEEIPEFLHRLVGFLQERREWSGTATQLIEEMGEDESMKYRVVKILGRFQHSFLEPNGIRYATEKTAAARLLMLRRDDSCDSRDGLIAG
;
A
#
# COMPACT_ATOMS: atom_id res chain seq x y z
N MET A 1 16.52 13.80 -34.59
CA MET A 1 15.58 14.03 -33.46
C MET A 1 14.40 13.12 -33.66
N GLU A 2 14.24 12.20 -32.74
CA GLU A 2 13.05 11.32 -32.68
C GLU A 2 11.80 12.18 -32.43
N ARG A 3 10.75 11.93 -33.23
CA ARG A 3 9.53 12.75 -33.19
C ARG A 3 8.72 12.32 -31.95
N MET A 4 8.35 13.28 -31.10
CA MET A 4 7.48 13.03 -29.95
C MET A 4 6.16 12.42 -30.43
N PHE A 5 5.81 11.25 -29.89
CA PHE A 5 4.48 10.66 -30.12
C PHE A 5 3.46 11.37 -29.21
N THR A 6 2.41 11.91 -29.82
CA THR A 6 1.34 12.61 -29.08
C THR A 6 -0.02 12.15 -29.54
N ILE A 7 -0.96 12.11 -28.62
CA ILE A 7 -2.38 11.91 -28.88
C ILE A 7 -3.16 13.07 -28.22
N ASN A 8 -4.21 13.57 -28.84
CA ASN A 8 -5.05 14.57 -28.21
C ASN A 8 -6.00 13.95 -27.16
N ALA A 9 -6.50 14.77 -26.21
CA ALA A 9 -7.29 14.28 -25.09
C ALA A 9 -8.64 13.66 -25.52
N GLU A 10 -9.30 14.23 -26.53
CA GLU A 10 -10.57 13.73 -27.08
C GLU A 10 -10.38 12.34 -27.71
N GLU A 11 -9.35 12.18 -28.52
CA GLU A 11 -9.02 10.89 -29.14
C GLU A 11 -8.66 9.83 -28.08
N LEU A 12 -7.89 10.21 -27.04
CA LEU A 12 -7.54 9.31 -25.95
C LEU A 12 -8.79 8.88 -25.16
N GLN A 13 -9.68 9.82 -24.86
CA GLN A 13 -10.93 9.53 -24.12
C GLN A 13 -11.90 8.65 -24.93
N ALA A 14 -11.88 8.72 -26.25
CA ALA A 14 -12.72 7.90 -27.14
C ALA A 14 -12.21 6.46 -27.27
N ARG A 15 -10.98 6.15 -26.86
CA ARG A 15 -10.43 4.79 -26.88
C ARG A 15 -11.07 3.92 -25.79
N PRO A 16 -11.21 2.60 -26.03
CA PRO A 16 -11.60 1.67 -24.95
C PRO A 16 -10.64 1.78 -23.78
N PHE A 17 -11.19 1.88 -22.56
CA PHE A 17 -10.39 1.88 -21.34
C PHE A 17 -9.73 0.51 -21.14
N VAL A 18 -8.43 0.49 -20.92
CA VAL A 18 -7.66 -0.71 -20.55
C VAL A 18 -7.30 -0.57 -19.07
N PRO A 19 -7.87 -1.42 -18.19
CA PRO A 19 -7.54 -1.35 -16.76
C PRO A 19 -6.07 -1.69 -16.52
N PRO A 20 -5.49 -1.23 -15.40
CA PRO A 20 -4.15 -1.64 -14.97
C PRO A 20 -4.04 -3.17 -14.88
N THR A 21 -2.92 -3.71 -15.32
CA THR A 21 -2.64 -5.14 -15.26
C THR A 21 -2.00 -5.49 -13.92
N PHE A 22 -2.45 -6.59 -13.32
CA PHE A 22 -1.93 -7.12 -12.06
C PHE A 22 -1.49 -8.58 -12.24
N LEU A 23 -0.34 -8.94 -11.69
CA LEU A 23 0.06 -10.35 -11.53
C LEU A 23 -0.69 -11.01 -10.36
N VAL A 24 -0.90 -10.24 -9.29
CA VAL A 24 -1.77 -10.62 -8.17
C VAL A 24 -2.76 -9.48 -8.00
N GLU A 25 -4.05 -9.78 -8.23
CA GLU A 25 -5.12 -8.78 -8.23
C GLU A 25 -5.12 -7.93 -6.96
N GLY A 26 -5.06 -6.60 -7.13
CA GLY A 26 -5.02 -5.65 -6.03
C GLY A 26 -3.77 -5.70 -5.13
N LEU A 27 -2.70 -6.42 -5.56
CA LEU A 27 -1.47 -6.55 -4.79
C LEU A 27 -0.21 -6.23 -5.62
N ILE A 28 0.03 -6.92 -6.75
CA ILE A 28 1.24 -6.71 -7.56
C ILE A 28 0.85 -6.16 -8.93
N PRO A 29 0.94 -4.85 -9.13
CA PRO A 29 0.71 -4.23 -10.43
C PRO A 29 1.89 -4.46 -11.36
N GLN A 30 1.66 -4.29 -12.68
CA GLN A 30 2.72 -4.12 -13.66
C GLN A 30 3.59 -2.89 -13.31
N GLY A 31 4.88 -2.93 -13.67
CA GLY A 31 5.84 -1.87 -13.36
C GLY A 31 6.74 -2.21 -12.17
N VAL A 32 7.27 -1.21 -11.48
CA VAL A 32 8.22 -1.43 -10.38
C VAL A 32 7.57 -1.25 -9.03
N SER A 33 7.62 -2.30 -8.22
CA SER A 33 7.14 -2.31 -6.84
C SER A 33 8.30 -2.46 -5.85
N LEU A 34 8.17 -1.82 -4.67
CA LEU A 34 9.13 -1.91 -3.57
C LEU A 34 8.56 -2.75 -2.43
N LEU A 35 9.28 -3.77 -1.95
CA LEU A 35 8.98 -4.44 -0.69
C LEU A 35 10.03 -4.08 0.35
N CYS A 36 9.69 -3.18 1.25
CA CYS A 36 10.59 -2.63 2.25
C CYS A 36 10.28 -3.20 3.64
N GLY A 37 11.31 -3.39 4.47
CA GLY A 37 11.13 -3.85 5.85
C GLY A 37 12.44 -4.01 6.58
N PRO A 38 12.41 -4.14 7.93
CA PRO A 38 13.60 -4.35 8.73
C PRO A 38 14.38 -5.61 8.29
N SER A 39 15.67 -5.65 8.58
CA SER A 39 16.45 -6.87 8.38
C SER A 39 15.87 -8.02 9.21
N LYS A 40 15.84 -9.22 8.62
CA LYS A 40 15.34 -10.45 9.27
C LYS A 40 13.86 -10.40 9.68
N CYS A 41 13.03 -9.58 9.04
CA CYS A 41 11.58 -9.58 9.28
C CYS A 41 10.82 -10.62 8.44
N GLY A 42 11.47 -11.40 7.57
CA GLY A 42 10.83 -12.47 6.79
C GLY A 42 10.49 -12.10 5.33
N LYS A 43 11.00 -10.98 4.80
CA LYS A 43 10.77 -10.57 3.40
C LYS A 43 11.11 -11.66 2.39
N SER A 44 12.31 -12.26 2.50
CA SER A 44 12.77 -13.31 1.58
C SER A 44 11.91 -14.59 1.64
N TRP A 45 11.27 -14.88 2.79
CA TRP A 45 10.28 -15.94 2.89
C TRP A 45 9.00 -15.56 2.12
N LEU A 46 8.54 -14.32 2.30
CA LEU A 46 7.35 -13.83 1.60
C LEU A 46 7.53 -13.88 0.08
N VAL A 47 8.62 -13.32 -0.43
CA VAL A 47 8.82 -13.24 -1.89
C VAL A 47 9.09 -14.60 -2.52
N LEU A 48 9.78 -15.53 -1.84
CA LEU A 48 9.96 -16.88 -2.33
C LEU A 48 8.62 -17.64 -2.40
N TRP A 49 7.81 -17.59 -1.34
CA TRP A 49 6.50 -18.20 -1.30
C TRP A 49 5.58 -17.61 -2.38
N MET A 50 5.55 -16.28 -2.52
CA MET A 50 4.74 -15.62 -3.57
C MET A 50 5.21 -16.03 -4.96
N ALA A 51 6.52 -16.08 -5.22
CA ALA A 51 7.08 -16.49 -6.52
C ALA A 51 6.64 -17.91 -6.90
N MET A 52 6.70 -18.86 -5.95
CA MET A 52 6.25 -20.24 -6.18
C MET A 52 4.75 -20.30 -6.53
N ARG A 53 3.92 -19.55 -5.81
CA ARG A 53 2.46 -19.52 -6.04
C ARG A 53 2.09 -18.82 -7.34
N ILE A 54 2.78 -17.72 -7.69
CA ILE A 54 2.57 -17.01 -8.96
C ILE A 54 2.86 -17.93 -10.13
N CYS A 55 3.99 -18.66 -10.12
CA CYS A 55 4.29 -19.62 -11.18
C CYS A 55 3.19 -20.68 -11.38
N GLN A 56 2.49 -21.05 -10.32
CA GLN A 56 1.45 -22.08 -10.33
C GLN A 56 0.04 -21.51 -10.50
N GLY A 57 -0.14 -20.19 -10.53
CA GLY A 57 -1.44 -19.53 -10.54
C GLY A 57 -2.25 -19.77 -9.26
N LEU A 58 -1.58 -20.10 -8.15
CA LEU A 58 -2.24 -20.32 -6.87
C LEU A 58 -2.55 -18.98 -6.17
N PRO A 59 -3.72 -18.84 -5.53
CA PRO A 59 -4.10 -17.57 -4.92
C PRO A 59 -3.19 -17.17 -3.78
N ILE A 60 -2.87 -15.87 -3.67
CA ILE A 60 -2.13 -15.27 -2.56
C ILE A 60 -3.14 -14.55 -1.66
N TRP A 61 -3.30 -15.00 -0.41
CA TRP A 61 -4.28 -14.45 0.54
C TRP A 61 -5.72 -14.38 -0.01
N GLY A 62 -6.11 -15.34 -0.87
CA GLY A 62 -7.40 -15.35 -1.55
C GLY A 62 -7.48 -14.47 -2.80
N LEU A 63 -6.46 -13.65 -3.08
CA LEU A 63 -6.38 -12.83 -4.28
C LEU A 63 -6.02 -13.68 -5.50
N LYS A 64 -6.69 -13.41 -6.62
CA LYS A 64 -6.45 -14.11 -7.88
C LYS A 64 -5.05 -13.80 -8.40
N THR A 65 -4.36 -14.84 -8.88
CA THR A 65 -3.00 -14.77 -9.39
C THR A 65 -2.97 -15.17 -10.86
N HIS A 66 -2.25 -14.43 -11.69
CA HIS A 66 -1.99 -14.77 -13.09
C HIS A 66 -0.72 -15.60 -13.17
N PRO A 67 -0.77 -16.85 -13.68
CA PRO A 67 0.39 -17.73 -13.77
C PRO A 67 1.38 -17.23 -14.83
N CYS A 68 2.66 -17.13 -14.45
CA CYS A 68 3.74 -16.75 -15.35
C CYS A 68 5.08 -17.38 -14.90
N GLU A 69 6.12 -17.30 -15.72
CA GLU A 69 7.47 -17.58 -15.26
C GLU A 69 8.01 -16.42 -14.41
N VAL A 70 8.85 -16.74 -13.43
CA VAL A 70 9.43 -15.78 -12.49
C VAL A 70 10.95 -15.90 -12.49
N LEU A 71 11.66 -14.79 -12.68
CA LEU A 71 13.09 -14.67 -12.41
C LEU A 71 13.30 -14.11 -11.00
N TYR A 72 13.91 -14.89 -10.11
CA TYR A 72 14.22 -14.44 -8.75
C TYR A 72 15.74 -14.32 -8.54
N LEU A 73 16.25 -13.09 -8.48
CA LEU A 73 17.63 -12.76 -8.14
C LEU A 73 17.81 -12.75 -6.62
N CYS A 74 18.26 -13.87 -6.06
CA CYS A 74 18.46 -14.12 -4.63
C CYS A 74 19.89 -13.77 -4.20
N LEU A 75 20.29 -12.51 -4.28
CA LEU A 75 21.69 -12.07 -4.25
C LEU A 75 22.36 -12.06 -2.85
N GLU A 76 21.62 -12.41 -1.81
CA GLU A 76 22.12 -12.60 -0.44
C GLU A 76 22.03 -14.05 0.02
N ASP A 77 21.69 -14.96 -0.92
CA ASP A 77 21.44 -16.36 -0.59
C ASP A 77 22.37 -17.33 -1.36
N THR A 78 22.28 -18.59 -1.04
CA THR A 78 22.95 -19.70 -1.75
C THR A 78 21.89 -20.69 -2.23
N PHE A 79 22.18 -21.45 -3.29
CA PHE A 79 21.25 -22.48 -3.78
C PHE A 79 20.88 -23.51 -2.69
N SER A 80 21.84 -23.92 -1.84
CA SER A 80 21.56 -24.83 -0.73
C SER A 80 20.57 -24.26 0.28
N ARG A 81 20.67 -22.96 0.60
CA ARG A 81 19.75 -22.30 1.52
C ARG A 81 18.37 -22.08 0.90
N LEU A 82 18.31 -21.76 -0.40
CA LEU A 82 17.05 -21.67 -1.15
C LEU A 82 16.34 -23.02 -1.20
N GLN A 83 17.09 -24.10 -1.44
CA GLN A 83 16.57 -25.47 -1.43
C GLN A 83 15.98 -25.83 -0.05
N ASP A 84 16.70 -25.55 1.07
CA ASP A 84 16.17 -25.76 2.43
C ASP A 84 14.89 -24.98 2.67
N ARG A 85 14.81 -23.72 2.19
CA ARG A 85 13.60 -22.93 2.30
C ARG A 85 12.43 -23.50 1.51
N MET A 86 12.64 -23.93 0.27
CA MET A 86 11.60 -24.55 -0.55
C MET A 86 11.06 -25.83 0.10
N TYR A 87 11.90 -26.64 0.73
CA TYR A 87 11.45 -27.83 1.49
C TYR A 87 10.57 -27.50 2.71
N ARG A 88 10.66 -26.30 3.23
CA ARG A 88 9.82 -25.84 4.37
C ARG A 88 8.53 -25.16 3.94
N LEU A 89 8.41 -24.80 2.68
CA LEU A 89 7.18 -24.23 2.15
C LEU A 89 6.21 -25.34 1.76
N PRO A 90 4.88 -25.11 1.89
CA PRO A 90 3.87 -26.14 1.64
C PRO A 90 3.69 -26.49 0.16
N ASP A 91 4.07 -25.58 -0.74
CA ASP A 91 3.84 -25.74 -2.17
C ASP A 91 5.03 -26.45 -2.82
N GLU A 92 4.78 -27.26 -3.87
CA GLU A 92 5.84 -27.86 -4.68
C GLU A 92 6.58 -26.82 -5.50
N ALA A 93 7.89 -27.04 -5.73
CA ALA A 93 8.72 -26.13 -6.52
C ALA A 93 8.33 -26.17 -8.02
N PRO A 94 7.87 -25.05 -8.60
CA PRO A 94 7.45 -24.99 -9.99
C PRO A 94 8.65 -24.89 -10.94
N SER A 95 8.54 -25.45 -12.14
CA SER A 95 9.57 -25.38 -13.18
C SER A 95 9.75 -23.96 -13.75
N GLY A 96 8.72 -23.11 -13.66
CA GLY A 96 8.77 -21.72 -14.14
C GLY A 96 9.46 -20.75 -13.17
N LEU A 97 9.97 -21.20 -12.00
CA LEU A 97 10.73 -20.36 -11.09
C LEU A 97 12.23 -20.47 -11.34
N HIS A 98 12.82 -19.45 -11.91
CA HIS A 98 14.25 -19.36 -12.23
C HIS A 98 15.00 -18.64 -11.11
N LEU A 99 15.92 -19.33 -10.42
CA LEU A 99 16.68 -18.81 -9.28
C LEU A 99 18.07 -18.40 -9.71
N CYS A 100 18.52 -17.21 -9.33
CA CYS A 100 19.86 -16.70 -9.60
C CYS A 100 20.48 -16.12 -8.33
N VAL A 101 21.66 -16.58 -7.92
CA VAL A 101 22.36 -16.15 -6.70
C VAL A 101 23.50 -15.16 -6.97
N ALA A 102 23.78 -14.84 -8.23
CA ALA A 102 24.80 -13.87 -8.62
C ALA A 102 24.38 -13.17 -9.92
N ALA A 103 24.38 -11.85 -9.92
CA ALA A 103 24.06 -11.02 -11.08
C ALA A 103 25.01 -9.83 -11.18
N GLY A 104 25.05 -9.22 -12.34
CA GLY A 104 25.69 -7.93 -12.59
C GLY A 104 25.05 -6.81 -11.79
N LYS A 105 25.60 -5.60 -11.93
CA LYS A 105 25.03 -4.40 -11.36
C LYS A 105 24.36 -3.58 -12.45
N LEU A 106 23.46 -2.68 -12.06
CA LEU A 106 22.88 -1.69 -12.95
C LEU A 106 23.98 -0.92 -13.68
N ARG A 107 23.82 -0.73 -14.99
CA ARG A 107 24.82 -0.10 -15.87
C ARG A 107 26.17 -0.84 -15.91
N ALA A 108 26.20 -2.10 -15.48
CA ALA A 108 27.38 -2.93 -15.45
C ALA A 108 27.01 -4.43 -15.62
N GLY A 109 26.21 -4.75 -16.62
CA GLY A 109 25.92 -6.08 -17.10
C GLY A 109 24.62 -6.70 -16.62
N LEU A 110 23.85 -6.04 -15.72
CA LEU A 110 22.56 -6.58 -15.25
C LEU A 110 21.51 -6.52 -16.37
N GLU A 111 21.44 -5.42 -17.08
CA GLU A 111 20.46 -5.18 -18.13
C GLU A 111 20.60 -6.23 -19.23
N GLU A 112 21.83 -6.49 -19.71
CA GLU A 112 22.11 -7.50 -20.72
C GLU A 112 21.79 -8.93 -20.22
N GLN A 113 21.99 -9.20 -18.92
CA GLN A 113 21.63 -10.49 -18.32
C GLN A 113 20.11 -10.66 -18.28
N ILE A 114 19.36 -9.60 -17.95
CA ILE A 114 17.89 -9.62 -17.99
C ILE A 114 17.42 -9.82 -19.43
N GLU A 115 17.92 -9.07 -20.41
CA GLU A 115 17.59 -9.24 -21.82
C GLU A 115 17.82 -10.67 -22.32
N SER A 116 18.97 -11.26 -21.97
CA SER A 116 19.30 -12.65 -22.31
C SER A 116 18.34 -13.65 -21.69
N HIS A 117 17.93 -13.41 -20.43
CA HIS A 117 16.94 -14.25 -19.75
C HIS A 117 15.56 -14.13 -20.43
N MET A 118 15.09 -12.90 -20.70
CA MET A 118 13.80 -12.66 -21.36
C MET A 118 13.72 -13.28 -22.75
N ALA A 119 14.83 -13.26 -23.50
CA ALA A 119 14.92 -13.91 -24.80
C ALA A 119 14.80 -15.44 -24.71
N ALA A 120 15.36 -16.06 -23.66
CA ALA A 120 15.30 -17.50 -23.39
C ALA A 120 13.97 -17.94 -22.76
N HIS A 121 13.35 -17.06 -21.98
CA HIS A 121 12.14 -17.31 -21.18
C HIS A 121 11.08 -16.22 -21.42
N PRO A 122 10.46 -16.19 -22.59
CA PRO A 122 9.52 -15.11 -22.96
C PRO A 122 8.20 -15.10 -22.16
N ALA A 123 7.93 -16.15 -21.37
CA ALA A 123 6.79 -16.21 -20.45
C ALA A 123 7.10 -15.58 -19.07
N THR A 124 8.28 -15.00 -18.88
CA THR A 124 8.65 -14.31 -17.63
C THR A 124 7.92 -12.98 -17.54
N GLU A 125 7.02 -12.83 -16.56
CA GLU A 125 6.29 -11.59 -16.30
C GLU A 125 6.61 -10.99 -14.92
N LEU A 126 7.43 -11.66 -14.10
CA LEU A 126 7.90 -11.15 -12.81
C LEU A 126 9.40 -11.32 -12.65
N ILE A 127 10.07 -10.22 -12.31
CA ILE A 127 11.46 -10.25 -11.83
C ILE A 127 11.48 -9.82 -10.37
N ILE A 128 12.01 -10.66 -9.48
CA ILE A 128 12.22 -10.32 -8.07
C ILE A 128 13.71 -10.08 -7.83
N ILE A 129 14.05 -8.98 -7.15
CA ILE A 129 15.44 -8.64 -6.83
C ILE A 129 15.62 -8.52 -5.32
N ASP A 130 16.21 -9.51 -4.69
CA ASP A 130 16.49 -9.59 -3.24
C ASP A 130 18.01 -9.67 -2.98
N THR A 131 18.65 -8.57 -2.70
CA THR A 131 18.11 -7.26 -2.34
C THR A 131 18.55 -6.20 -3.35
N PHE A 132 17.73 -5.17 -3.55
CA PHE A 132 17.98 -4.03 -4.44
C PHE A 132 19.38 -3.42 -4.23
N GLN A 133 19.86 -3.33 -2.99
CA GLN A 133 21.19 -2.79 -2.68
C GLN A 133 22.34 -3.52 -3.38
N LYS A 134 22.20 -4.80 -3.70
CA LYS A 134 23.27 -5.62 -4.32
C LYS A 134 23.51 -5.26 -5.78
N ILE A 135 22.50 -4.84 -6.49
CA ILE A 135 22.59 -4.48 -7.90
C ILE A 135 22.97 -3.01 -8.14
N ARG A 136 22.98 -2.19 -7.08
CA ARG A 136 23.32 -0.77 -7.20
C ARG A 136 24.81 -0.55 -7.45
N THR A 137 25.14 0.37 -8.35
CA THR A 137 26.48 0.90 -8.53
C THR A 137 26.71 2.11 -7.64
N ALA A 138 27.98 2.41 -7.33
CA ALA A 138 28.31 3.68 -6.68
C ALA A 138 28.13 4.81 -7.68
N HIS A 139 27.31 5.80 -7.34
CA HIS A 139 27.21 7.03 -8.10
C HIS A 139 28.45 7.91 -7.85
N GLY A 140 28.90 8.63 -8.85
CA GLY A 140 30.04 9.54 -8.75
C GLY A 140 29.84 10.62 -7.67
N SER A 141 30.91 11.18 -7.17
CA SER A 141 30.98 12.11 -6.02
C SER A 141 30.20 13.44 -6.19
N GLY A 142 29.43 13.62 -7.25
CA GLY A 142 28.56 14.79 -7.48
C GLY A 142 27.06 14.47 -7.52
N VAL A 143 26.67 13.18 -7.50
CA VAL A 143 25.26 12.78 -7.58
C VAL A 143 24.73 12.59 -6.16
N GLY A 144 23.74 13.40 -5.76
CA GLY A 144 23.09 13.26 -4.46
C GLY A 144 22.42 11.89 -4.30
N VAL A 145 22.31 11.39 -3.08
CA VAL A 145 21.68 10.09 -2.74
C VAL A 145 20.25 10.00 -3.32
N TYR A 146 19.57 11.12 -3.42
CA TYR A 146 18.23 11.23 -4.02
C TYR A 146 18.27 10.90 -5.53
N ALA A 147 19.10 11.59 -6.28
CA ALA A 147 19.17 11.43 -7.74
C ALA A 147 19.62 10.02 -8.13
N GLY A 148 20.62 9.46 -7.45
CA GLY A 148 21.08 8.11 -7.71
C GLY A 148 20.05 7.02 -7.42
N GLY A 149 19.24 7.18 -6.37
CA GLY A 149 18.13 6.25 -6.09
C GLY A 149 17.02 6.33 -7.14
N TYR A 150 16.67 7.51 -7.56
CA TYR A 150 15.68 7.75 -8.60
C TYR A 150 16.13 7.16 -9.96
N GLU A 151 17.39 7.38 -10.36
CA GLU A 151 17.93 6.84 -11.61
C GLU A 151 17.96 5.31 -11.62
N ASP A 152 18.35 4.67 -10.50
CA ASP A 152 18.41 3.22 -10.40
C ASP A 152 17.02 2.58 -10.61
N VAL A 153 15.98 3.13 -9.94
CA VAL A 153 14.61 2.63 -10.09
C VAL A 153 14.05 2.97 -11.47
N SER A 154 14.35 4.15 -12.03
CA SER A 154 13.92 4.54 -13.37
C SER A 154 14.50 3.64 -14.47
N THR A 155 15.74 3.15 -14.29
CA THR A 155 16.35 2.17 -15.22
C THR A 155 15.56 0.86 -15.21
N LEU A 156 15.20 0.35 -14.02
CA LEU A 156 14.38 -0.86 -13.87
C LEU A 156 12.96 -0.65 -14.36
N LYS A 157 12.38 0.54 -14.13
CA LYS A 157 11.07 0.88 -14.66
C LYS A 157 11.04 0.86 -16.18
N LYS A 158 12.07 1.39 -16.83
CA LYS A 158 12.16 1.29 -18.30
C LYS A 158 12.15 -0.17 -18.77
N ILE A 159 12.89 -1.07 -18.11
CA ILE A 159 12.85 -2.51 -18.42
C ILE A 159 11.44 -3.06 -18.23
N ALA A 160 10.78 -2.75 -17.09
CA ALA A 160 9.42 -3.20 -16.83
C ALA A 160 8.43 -2.72 -17.90
N ASP A 161 8.54 -1.46 -18.32
CA ASP A 161 7.67 -0.86 -19.34
C ASP A 161 7.96 -1.45 -20.74
N ASP A 162 9.24 -1.65 -21.12
CA ASP A 162 9.65 -2.18 -22.42
C ASP A 162 9.19 -3.64 -22.63
N TYR A 163 9.19 -4.46 -21.56
CA TYR A 163 8.74 -5.85 -21.62
C TYR A 163 7.29 -6.06 -21.16
N GLY A 164 6.63 -5.05 -20.59
CA GLY A 164 5.28 -5.17 -20.06
C GLY A 164 5.19 -6.06 -18.81
N ILE A 165 6.22 -6.06 -17.94
CA ILE A 165 6.36 -6.95 -16.79
C ILE A 165 6.31 -6.22 -15.45
N SER A 166 6.25 -7.01 -14.37
CA SER A 166 6.42 -6.51 -13.00
C SER A 166 7.84 -6.75 -12.48
N ILE A 167 8.41 -5.78 -11.77
CA ILE A 167 9.69 -5.92 -11.06
C ILE A 167 9.47 -5.62 -9.57
N LEU A 168 9.72 -6.60 -8.70
CA LEU A 168 9.61 -6.45 -7.26
C LEU A 168 10.99 -6.30 -6.61
N LEU A 169 11.26 -5.14 -6.03
CA LEU A 169 12.52 -4.81 -5.38
C LEU A 169 12.42 -5.00 -3.87
N VAL A 170 13.16 -5.95 -3.32
CA VAL A 170 13.28 -6.11 -1.87
C VAL A 170 14.31 -5.12 -1.33
N HIS A 171 13.91 -4.29 -0.37
CA HIS A 171 14.74 -3.23 0.16
C HIS A 171 14.66 -3.12 1.69
N HIS A 172 15.59 -2.37 2.30
CA HIS A 172 15.66 -2.17 3.73
C HIS A 172 15.08 -0.82 4.16
N LEU A 173 14.58 -0.78 5.40
CA LEU A 173 14.18 0.47 6.05
C LEU A 173 15.38 1.12 6.74
N ARG A 174 15.31 2.45 6.93
CA ARG A 174 16.24 3.20 7.78
C ARG A 174 16.10 2.73 9.23
N LYS A 175 17.16 2.88 10.01
CA LYS A 175 17.11 2.55 11.44
C LYS A 175 16.22 3.51 12.25
N GLN A 176 16.08 4.74 11.79
CA GLN A 176 15.25 5.75 12.43
C GLN A 176 13.77 5.48 12.12
N LYS A 177 12.97 5.31 13.17
CA LYS A 177 11.52 5.09 13.04
C LYS A 177 10.82 6.43 12.84
N ASP A 178 9.99 6.50 11.82
CA ASP A 178 8.99 7.55 11.64
C ASP A 178 7.62 6.96 12.05
N LYS A 179 6.95 7.62 13.00
CA LYS A 179 5.63 7.18 13.48
C LYS A 179 4.48 7.84 12.70
N SER A 180 4.77 8.88 11.93
CA SER A 180 3.75 9.63 11.19
C SER A 180 3.42 8.97 9.85
N ASP A 181 4.44 8.42 9.17
CA ASP A 181 4.28 7.78 7.87
C ASP A 181 5.33 6.67 7.71
N PRO A 182 4.90 5.38 7.59
CA PRO A 182 5.80 4.26 7.43
C PRO A 182 6.65 4.33 6.15
N PHE A 183 6.17 4.99 5.09
CA PHE A 183 6.91 5.12 3.82
C PHE A 183 8.13 6.03 3.94
N ASN A 184 8.13 6.98 4.85
CA ASN A 184 9.31 7.81 5.15
C ASN A 184 10.50 7.01 5.69
N GLN A 185 10.30 5.77 6.12
CA GLN A 185 11.36 4.89 6.62
C GLN A 185 12.13 4.17 5.50
N ILE A 186 11.70 4.27 4.25
CA ILE A 186 12.39 3.62 3.11
C ILE A 186 13.82 4.19 3.01
N SER A 187 14.81 3.28 3.01
CA SER A 187 16.22 3.66 2.94
C SER A 187 16.58 4.24 1.58
N GLY A 188 17.35 5.33 1.55
CA GLY A 188 17.91 5.86 0.28
C GLY A 188 17.16 7.04 -0.29
N SER A 189 16.09 7.52 0.33
CA SER A 189 15.38 8.78 0.02
C SER A 189 14.03 8.64 -0.69
N ASN A 190 13.29 9.74 -0.70
CA ASN A 190 12.03 9.92 -1.44
C ASN A 190 12.19 9.68 -2.97
N GLY A 191 13.43 9.67 -3.49
CA GLY A 191 13.70 9.38 -4.90
C GLY A 191 13.37 7.93 -5.31
N ILE A 192 13.67 6.95 -4.46
CA ILE A 192 13.35 5.54 -4.71
C ILE A 192 11.83 5.34 -4.73
N LEU A 193 11.13 5.87 -3.72
CA LEU A 193 9.68 5.80 -3.63
C LEU A 193 9.00 6.55 -4.79
N GLY A 194 9.49 7.75 -5.12
CA GLY A 194 8.91 8.58 -6.18
C GLY A 194 9.02 7.99 -7.60
N ALA A 195 10.00 7.11 -7.83
CA ALA A 195 10.19 6.43 -9.11
C ALA A 195 9.42 5.11 -9.23
N ALA A 196 9.03 4.50 -8.12
CA ALA A 196 8.28 3.24 -8.09
C ALA A 196 6.78 3.44 -8.38
N ASP A 197 6.13 2.40 -8.87
CA ASP A 197 4.69 2.38 -9.14
C ASP A 197 3.89 1.97 -7.90
N ALA A 198 4.46 1.10 -7.05
CA ALA A 198 3.87 0.71 -5.78
C ALA A 198 4.95 0.51 -4.69
N ALA A 199 4.54 0.61 -3.44
CA ALA A 199 5.40 0.36 -2.29
C ALA A 199 4.64 -0.39 -1.21
N PHE A 200 5.33 -1.37 -0.62
CA PHE A 200 4.91 -2.19 0.49
C PHE A 200 5.91 -2.01 1.63
N VAL A 201 5.46 -1.57 2.79
CA VAL A 201 6.33 -1.33 3.95
C VAL A 201 5.92 -2.24 5.10
N MET A 202 6.74 -3.25 5.39
CA MET A 202 6.55 -4.14 6.52
C MET A 202 7.13 -3.50 7.79
N VAL A 203 6.28 -3.31 8.80
CA VAL A 203 6.67 -2.78 10.11
C VAL A 203 6.42 -3.84 11.17
N LYS A 204 7.43 -4.09 11.99
CA LYS A 204 7.38 -5.02 13.12
C LYS A 204 7.49 -4.24 14.42
N GLU A 205 6.48 -4.31 15.27
CA GLU A 205 6.50 -3.59 16.55
C GLU A 205 7.57 -4.15 17.50
N ARG A 206 7.59 -5.47 17.67
CA ARG A 206 8.58 -6.18 18.52
C ARG A 206 9.18 -7.36 17.76
N ARG A 207 10.47 -7.63 17.96
CA ARG A 207 11.16 -8.75 17.29
C ARG A 207 10.61 -10.13 17.65
N SER A 208 10.03 -10.28 18.83
CA SER A 208 9.45 -11.53 19.35
C SER A 208 8.05 -11.83 18.83
N GLN A 209 7.35 -10.87 18.24
CA GLN A 209 6.01 -11.07 17.66
C GLN A 209 6.13 -11.74 16.29
N GLY A 210 5.29 -12.76 16.03
CA GLY A 210 5.14 -13.40 14.73
C GLY A 210 4.44 -12.50 13.70
N THR A 211 3.78 -11.42 14.15
CA THR A 211 2.98 -10.52 13.32
C THR A 211 3.76 -9.31 12.80
N VAL A 212 3.38 -8.82 11.63
CA VAL A 212 3.82 -7.54 11.04
C VAL A 212 2.61 -6.80 10.48
N SER A 213 2.66 -5.47 10.52
CA SER A 213 1.78 -4.62 9.71
C SER A 213 2.47 -4.34 8.38
N MET A 214 1.78 -4.53 7.27
CA MET A 214 2.25 -4.19 5.93
C MET A 214 1.36 -3.08 5.37
N PHE A 215 1.96 -1.93 5.15
CA PHE A 215 1.33 -0.75 4.56
C PHE A 215 1.60 -0.76 3.06
N MET A 216 0.57 -0.49 2.26
CA MET A 216 0.64 -0.53 0.80
C MET A 216 0.11 0.76 0.21
N THR A 217 0.75 1.24 -0.86
CA THR A 217 0.26 2.36 -1.69
C THR A 217 0.88 2.29 -3.07
N GLY A 218 0.23 2.89 -4.07
CA GLY A 218 0.76 2.92 -5.43
C GLY A 218 -0.06 3.83 -6.34
N ARG A 219 0.35 3.93 -7.61
CA ARG A 219 -0.39 4.68 -8.63
C ARG A 219 -1.73 4.02 -8.95
N ASP A 220 -1.73 2.68 -9.02
CA ASP A 220 -2.89 1.85 -9.33
C ASP A 220 -3.37 1.05 -8.11
N LEU A 221 -2.76 1.27 -6.94
CA LEU A 221 -3.10 0.65 -5.66
C LEU A 221 -3.56 1.71 -4.68
N PRO A 222 -4.83 1.66 -4.20
CA PRO A 222 -5.25 2.50 -3.09
C PRO A 222 -4.46 2.15 -1.82
N TYR A 223 -4.41 3.07 -0.88
CA TYR A 223 -3.79 2.82 0.42
C TYR A 223 -4.52 1.70 1.15
N GLN A 224 -3.76 0.75 1.71
CA GLN A 224 -4.26 -0.38 2.48
C GLN A 224 -3.28 -0.75 3.59
N GLU A 225 -3.81 -1.33 4.66
CA GLU A 225 -3.04 -1.93 5.75
C GLU A 225 -3.38 -3.41 5.87
N LEU A 226 -2.37 -4.26 5.86
CA LEU A 226 -2.51 -5.70 6.07
C LEU A 226 -1.82 -6.08 7.38
N VAL A 227 -2.47 -6.91 8.19
CA VAL A 227 -1.85 -7.56 9.33
C VAL A 227 -1.50 -9.00 8.93
N LEU A 228 -0.21 -9.30 8.93
CA LEU A 228 0.32 -10.59 8.52
C LEU A 228 0.93 -11.32 9.71
N GLN A 229 0.75 -12.63 9.78
CA GLN A 229 1.39 -13.52 10.74
C GLN A 229 2.29 -14.53 10.02
N LEU A 230 3.51 -14.70 10.52
CA LEU A 230 4.41 -15.73 10.02
C LEU A 230 4.17 -17.04 10.78
N THR A 231 3.60 -18.02 10.09
CA THR A 231 3.34 -19.37 10.59
C THR A 231 4.05 -20.37 9.68
N ASP A 232 4.91 -21.22 10.22
CA ASP A 232 5.63 -22.26 9.46
C ASP A 232 6.26 -21.76 8.15
N CYS A 233 6.95 -20.62 8.21
CA CYS A 233 7.60 -19.95 7.09
C CYS A 233 6.69 -19.30 6.05
N VAL A 234 5.36 -19.38 6.20
CA VAL A 234 4.35 -18.74 5.34
C VAL A 234 3.76 -17.52 6.04
N TRP A 235 3.54 -16.46 5.29
CA TRP A 235 2.83 -15.28 5.77
C TRP A 235 1.34 -15.44 5.52
N GLU A 236 0.57 -15.53 6.60
CA GLU A 236 -0.89 -15.58 6.59
C GLU A 236 -1.48 -14.18 6.77
N LEU A 237 -2.52 -13.85 6.01
CA LEU A 237 -3.27 -12.62 6.17
C LEU A 237 -4.27 -12.78 7.31
N LEU A 238 -4.15 -11.98 8.37
CA LEU A 238 -5.08 -11.95 9.49
C LEU A 238 -6.16 -10.89 9.32
N GLU A 239 -5.78 -9.71 8.82
CA GLU A 239 -6.67 -8.56 8.68
C GLU A 239 -6.24 -7.72 7.48
N GLN A 240 -7.22 -7.15 6.79
CA GLN A 240 -7.02 -6.17 5.73
C GLN A 240 -7.94 -4.98 6.00
N LYS A 241 -7.38 -3.78 5.97
CA LYS A 241 -8.11 -2.50 6.09
C LYS A 241 -7.89 -1.68 4.84
N THR A 242 -8.98 -1.26 4.25
CA THR A 242 -8.99 -0.29 3.17
C THR A 242 -8.89 1.14 3.73
N GLU A 243 -8.63 2.12 2.88
CA GLU A 243 -8.64 3.52 3.28
C GLU A 243 -9.99 3.97 3.89
N ASP A 244 -11.09 3.41 3.39
CA ASP A 244 -12.44 3.69 3.92
C ASP A 244 -12.65 3.06 5.30
N ASP A 245 -12.14 1.84 5.54
CA ASP A 245 -12.18 1.20 6.85
C ASP A 245 -11.38 2.01 7.89
N ILE A 246 -10.20 2.48 7.49
CA ILE A 246 -9.34 3.30 8.36
C ILE A 246 -10.00 4.64 8.67
N ARG A 247 -10.59 5.29 7.67
CA ARG A 247 -11.35 6.52 7.87
C ARG A 247 -12.56 6.31 8.78
N ALA A 248 -13.25 5.17 8.64
CA ALA A 248 -14.38 4.81 9.51
C ALA A 248 -13.92 4.60 10.96
N GLU A 249 -12.79 3.92 11.19
CA GLU A 249 -12.20 3.75 12.52
C GLU A 249 -11.70 5.07 13.17
N GLU A 250 -11.28 6.06 12.37
CA GLU A 250 -10.90 7.38 12.87
C GLU A 250 -12.10 8.21 13.37
N ILE A 251 -13.33 7.84 12.97
CA ILE A 251 -14.53 8.55 13.38
C ILE A 251 -14.80 8.28 14.87
N PRO A 252 -14.76 9.32 15.74
CA PRO A 252 -15.04 9.12 17.15
C PRO A 252 -16.44 8.54 17.38
N GLU A 253 -16.55 7.53 18.25
CA GLU A 253 -17.80 6.88 18.62
C GLU A 253 -18.87 7.90 19.12
N PHE A 254 -18.41 8.99 19.73
CA PHE A 254 -19.22 10.15 20.06
C PHE A 254 -20.06 10.65 18.89
N LEU A 255 -19.51 10.69 17.66
CA LEU A 255 -20.25 11.19 16.50
C LEU A 255 -21.36 10.23 16.06
N HIS A 256 -21.17 8.92 16.19
CA HIS A 256 -22.22 7.93 15.94
C HIS A 256 -23.36 8.07 16.95
N ARG A 257 -23.04 8.28 18.24
CA ARG A 257 -24.04 8.56 19.27
C ARG A 257 -24.76 9.91 19.03
N LEU A 258 -24.04 10.92 18.52
CA LEU A 258 -24.64 12.22 18.16
C LEU A 258 -25.67 12.09 17.03
N VAL A 259 -25.42 11.25 16.04
CA VAL A 259 -26.39 10.95 14.97
C VAL A 259 -27.67 10.39 15.58
N GLY A 260 -27.58 9.39 16.48
CA GLY A 260 -28.72 8.82 17.20
C GLY A 260 -29.45 9.85 18.05
N PHE A 261 -28.73 10.71 18.78
CA PHE A 261 -29.28 11.78 19.61
C PHE A 261 -30.09 12.78 18.79
N LEU A 262 -29.65 13.10 17.57
CA LEU A 262 -30.37 14.04 16.66
C LEU A 262 -31.49 13.37 15.85
N GLN A 263 -31.52 12.01 15.77
CA GLN A 263 -32.66 11.31 15.16
C GLN A 263 -33.97 11.57 15.91
N GLU A 264 -33.90 11.63 17.24
CA GLU A 264 -35.06 11.88 18.09
C GLU A 264 -35.43 13.36 18.19
N ARG A 265 -34.49 14.30 18.07
CA ARG A 265 -34.64 15.71 18.38
C ARG A 265 -34.67 16.64 17.18
N ARG A 266 -34.16 16.24 16.03
CA ARG A 266 -33.98 16.98 14.76
C ARG A 266 -33.16 18.25 14.84
N GLU A 267 -33.29 19.03 15.90
CA GLU A 267 -32.50 20.24 16.16
C GLU A 267 -32.04 20.27 17.61
N TRP A 268 -30.83 20.78 17.81
CA TRP A 268 -30.30 21.03 19.14
C TRP A 268 -29.41 22.29 19.12
N SER A 269 -29.52 23.10 20.20
CA SER A 269 -28.65 24.28 20.39
C SER A 269 -28.31 24.44 21.86
N GLY A 270 -27.06 24.68 22.15
CA GLY A 270 -26.54 24.84 23.50
C GLY A 270 -25.02 24.98 23.57
N THR A 271 -24.47 24.97 24.75
CA THR A 271 -23.01 24.96 24.97
C THR A 271 -22.43 23.57 24.83
N ALA A 272 -21.11 23.48 24.63
CA ALA A 272 -20.41 22.20 24.62
C ALA A 272 -20.66 21.35 25.89
N THR A 273 -20.71 22.00 27.06
CA THR A 273 -21.01 21.35 28.34
C THR A 273 -22.43 20.75 28.35
N GLN A 274 -23.44 21.51 27.92
CA GLN A 274 -24.80 21.02 27.83
C GLN A 274 -24.96 19.86 26.88
N LEU A 275 -24.29 19.88 25.71
CA LEU A 275 -24.32 18.75 24.76
C LEU A 275 -23.77 17.46 25.40
N ILE A 276 -22.64 17.56 26.06
CA ILE A 276 -22.00 16.42 26.71
C ILE A 276 -22.84 15.86 27.86
N GLU A 277 -23.42 16.74 28.68
CA GLU A 277 -24.31 16.33 29.77
C GLU A 277 -25.60 15.67 29.25
N GLU A 278 -26.27 16.24 28.23
CA GLU A 278 -27.49 15.67 27.65
C GLU A 278 -27.27 14.34 26.93
N MET A 279 -26.06 14.15 26.34
CA MET A 279 -25.70 12.89 25.70
C MET A 279 -25.16 11.83 26.70
N GLY A 280 -24.94 12.20 27.98
CA GLY A 280 -24.35 11.31 28.98
C GLY A 280 -22.90 10.96 28.74
N GLU A 281 -22.13 11.86 28.12
CA GLU A 281 -20.74 11.68 27.80
C GLU A 281 -19.80 12.08 28.94
N ASP A 282 -18.54 11.63 28.89
CA ASP A 282 -17.53 12.01 29.87
C ASP A 282 -17.28 13.53 29.85
N GLU A 283 -17.20 14.15 31.01
CA GLU A 283 -17.04 15.60 31.18
C GLU A 283 -15.79 16.14 30.47
N SER A 284 -14.73 15.35 30.33
CA SER A 284 -13.51 15.74 29.60
C SER A 284 -13.74 16.02 28.14
N MET A 285 -14.80 15.49 27.55
CA MET A 285 -15.18 15.69 26.16
C MET A 285 -15.56 17.14 25.84
N LYS A 286 -16.03 17.93 26.82
CA LYS A 286 -16.43 19.32 26.62
C LYS A 286 -15.34 20.21 25.99
N TYR A 287 -14.06 19.91 26.25
CA TYR A 287 -12.91 20.61 25.67
C TYR A 287 -12.58 20.17 24.24
N ARG A 288 -13.07 19.02 23.81
CA ARG A 288 -12.73 18.39 22.54
C ARG A 288 -13.86 18.44 21.52
N VAL A 289 -15.12 18.52 21.97
CA VAL A 289 -16.32 18.39 21.14
C VAL A 289 -16.35 19.41 19.99
N VAL A 290 -16.03 20.67 20.23
CA VAL A 290 -16.01 21.71 19.19
C VAL A 290 -14.99 21.37 18.10
N LYS A 291 -13.81 20.87 18.50
CA LYS A 291 -12.75 20.47 17.57
C LYS A 291 -13.17 19.22 16.78
N ILE A 292 -13.81 18.26 17.43
CA ILE A 292 -14.32 17.05 16.79
C ILE A 292 -15.40 17.40 15.76
N LEU A 293 -16.41 18.16 16.15
CA LEU A 293 -17.49 18.57 15.24
C LEU A 293 -16.96 19.34 14.03
N GLY A 294 -16.03 20.28 14.22
CA GLY A 294 -15.42 21.03 13.14
C GLY A 294 -14.54 20.15 12.21
N ARG A 295 -13.76 19.21 12.77
CA ARG A 295 -12.91 18.29 11.98
C ARG A 295 -13.75 17.37 11.09
N PHE A 296 -14.86 16.86 11.62
CA PHE A 296 -15.70 15.87 10.93
C PHE A 296 -16.94 16.46 10.27
N GLN A 297 -17.04 17.80 10.17
CA GLN A 297 -18.19 18.47 9.58
C GLN A 297 -18.50 17.95 8.16
N HIS A 298 -17.54 18.02 7.26
CA HIS A 298 -17.74 17.65 5.84
C HIS A 298 -17.63 16.16 5.58
N SER A 299 -16.79 15.43 6.36
CA SER A 299 -16.54 14.00 6.15
C SER A 299 -17.53 13.07 6.83
N PHE A 300 -18.23 13.54 7.87
CA PHE A 300 -19.18 12.70 8.62
C PHE A 300 -20.53 13.36 8.87
N LEU A 301 -20.57 14.62 9.39
CA LEU A 301 -21.84 15.24 9.77
C LEU A 301 -22.73 15.53 8.56
N GLU A 302 -22.23 16.22 7.54
CA GLU A 302 -22.98 16.54 6.33
C GLU A 302 -23.47 15.31 5.56
N PRO A 303 -22.66 14.24 5.36
CA PRO A 303 -23.13 12.99 4.76
C PRO A 303 -24.26 12.31 5.55
N ASN A 304 -24.31 12.49 6.90
CA ASN A 304 -25.40 12.02 7.75
C ASN A 304 -26.57 13.01 7.87
N GLY A 305 -26.61 14.03 7.01
CA GLY A 305 -27.65 15.04 6.99
C GLY A 305 -27.62 16.02 8.16
N ILE A 306 -26.46 16.14 8.85
CA ILE A 306 -26.35 17.03 10.02
C ILE A 306 -25.59 18.31 9.62
N ARG A 307 -26.25 19.45 9.78
CA ARG A 307 -25.61 20.76 9.68
C ARG A 307 -25.09 21.20 11.03
N TYR A 308 -23.87 21.66 11.07
CA TYR A 308 -23.20 22.18 12.27
C TYR A 308 -22.82 23.64 12.07
N ALA A 309 -23.17 24.49 13.03
CA ALA A 309 -22.72 25.87 13.08
C ALA A 309 -22.36 26.27 14.53
N THR A 310 -21.57 27.30 14.68
CA THR A 310 -21.24 27.86 15.99
C THR A 310 -21.50 29.37 16.01
N GLU A 311 -22.04 29.86 17.11
CA GLU A 311 -22.23 31.29 17.37
C GLU A 311 -21.51 31.69 18.66
N LYS A 312 -20.76 32.77 18.61
CA LYS A 312 -20.10 33.32 19.83
C LYS A 312 -20.92 34.44 20.40
N THR A 313 -21.52 34.22 21.55
CA THR A 313 -22.18 35.25 22.35
C THR A 313 -21.23 35.87 23.37
N ALA A 314 -21.66 36.94 24.04
CA ALA A 314 -20.88 37.57 25.11
C ALA A 314 -20.62 36.63 26.31
N ALA A 315 -21.50 35.65 26.55
CA ALA A 315 -21.44 34.73 27.68
C ALA A 315 -20.77 33.36 27.34
N ALA A 316 -20.99 32.84 26.10
CA ALA A 316 -20.51 31.51 25.74
C ALA A 316 -20.45 31.31 24.21
N ARG A 317 -19.83 30.20 23.77
CA ARG A 317 -19.97 29.69 22.40
C ARG A 317 -21.11 28.69 22.35
N LEU A 318 -22.11 28.97 21.53
CA LEU A 318 -23.24 28.09 21.27
C LEU A 318 -22.92 27.21 20.06
N LEU A 319 -23.29 25.96 20.15
CA LEU A 319 -23.27 24.97 19.07
C LEU A 319 -24.72 24.84 18.58
N MET A 320 -24.87 24.82 17.28
CA MET A 320 -26.14 24.59 16.60
C MET A 320 -26.03 23.38 15.72
N LEU A 321 -26.83 22.38 15.97
CA LEU A 321 -26.89 21.10 15.24
C LEU A 321 -28.32 20.94 14.71
N ARG A 322 -28.44 20.67 13.41
CA ARG A 322 -29.71 20.43 12.75
C ARG A 322 -29.60 19.26 11.78
N ARG A 323 -30.57 18.37 11.85
CA ARG A 323 -30.69 17.26 10.90
C ARG A 323 -31.71 17.58 9.83
N ASP A 324 -31.35 17.47 8.56
CA ASP A 324 -32.21 17.63 7.41
C ASP A 324 -32.91 16.30 7.04
N ASP A 325 -34.23 16.32 6.81
CA ASP A 325 -35.06 15.12 6.53
C ASP A 325 -34.78 14.45 5.15
N SER A 326 -33.89 14.99 4.34
CA SER A 326 -33.68 14.54 2.95
C SER A 326 -32.74 13.30 2.78
N CYS A 327 -32.26 12.70 3.85
CA CYS A 327 -31.26 11.61 3.80
C CYS A 327 -31.84 10.20 4.02
N ASP A 328 -33.12 10.04 4.35
CA ASP A 328 -33.73 8.71 4.60
C ASP A 328 -34.10 7.90 3.33
N SER A 329 -33.73 8.36 2.13
CA SER A 329 -34.14 7.73 0.86
C SER A 329 -33.02 6.97 0.11
N ARG A 330 -31.93 6.56 0.77
CA ARG A 330 -30.87 5.76 0.14
C ARG A 330 -30.77 4.28 0.55
N ASP A 331 -31.61 3.79 1.45
CA ASP A 331 -31.65 2.37 1.84
C ASP A 331 -32.72 1.57 1.07
N GLY A 332 -32.86 1.77 -0.24
CA GLY A 332 -33.89 1.10 -1.04
C GLY A 332 -33.44 0.60 -2.41
N LEU A 333 -32.18 0.17 -2.61
CA LEU A 333 -31.80 -0.42 -3.92
C LEU A 333 -30.56 -1.36 -3.80
N ILE A 334 -30.69 -2.44 -2.98
CA ILE A 334 -29.94 -3.68 -3.21
C ILE A 334 -30.85 -4.84 -2.81
N ALA A 335 -31.78 -5.21 -3.70
CA ALA A 335 -32.37 -6.52 -3.78
C ALA A 335 -32.96 -6.68 -5.19
N GLY A 336 -32.25 -7.40 -6.06
CA GLY A 336 -32.68 -7.76 -7.40
C GLY A 336 -31.58 -8.45 -8.14
#